data_c0112d3105bc57efae5022a4723f33ba
#
_entry.id   c0112d3105bc57efae5022a4723f33ba
#
_cell.length_a   1.000
_cell.length_b   1.000
_cell.length_c   1.000
_cell.angle_alpha   90.00
_cell.angle_beta   90.00
_cell.angle_gamma   90.00
#
_symmetry.space_group_name_H-M   'P 1'
#
loop_
_entity.id
_entity.type
_entity.pdbx_description
1 polymer ?
#
loop_
_entity_poly.entity_id
_entity_poly.type
_entity_poly.pdbx_seq_one_letter_code
_entity_poly.pdbx_strand_id
1 'polypeptide(L)'
;MVEYSAKMEPFCTKVLLKRMRKHKINIRVLTTDRSGALKTMMKDVNKERETMGIPPIVHNFDCWHFCKSVAKDLWKAAKLKKCIALGAWIKSVKNQIWYALGSCNGNAELLIEMVLAIAQHAAGIHTFPDNKHFKACHHGPLGGVRDKPWLKVGSLAWKKLDQAIRGVKDSRIKDLHQMTEFQHTSRNEQLHNVHNTYMPKHTFFGPPQARVRSALTVIDHNCNVNRPAKRDQDGDVCYDYALSRDGHTYTAKPVKEAKNTLWRWQIMEEVVEAVRTGTEPSVQVPTDDHLKVFARPKPSIVDKAAVVAATKARSRFRDQSKQ
;
A
#
# COMPACT_ATOMS: atom_id res chain seq x y z
N MET A 1 -10.81 19.14 17.38
CA MET A 1 -11.70 18.25 16.62
C MET A 1 -11.14 18.13 15.20
N VAL A 2 -11.00 16.92 14.64
CA VAL A 2 -10.55 16.76 13.25
C VAL A 2 -11.78 16.79 12.36
N GLU A 3 -12.01 17.90 11.68
CA GLU A 3 -13.25 18.16 10.93
C GLU A 3 -13.40 17.33 9.65
N TYR A 4 -12.29 16.84 9.08
CA TYR A 4 -12.29 16.15 7.80
C TYR A 4 -11.48 14.84 7.83
N SER A 5 -11.97 13.81 7.15
CA SER A 5 -11.32 12.50 7.00
C SER A 5 -9.86 12.61 6.54
N ALA A 6 -9.56 13.53 5.62
CA ALA A 6 -8.20 13.75 5.12
C ALA A 6 -7.18 14.25 6.19
N LYS A 7 -7.65 14.83 7.30
CA LYS A 7 -6.79 15.26 8.41
C LYS A 7 -6.58 14.15 9.45
N MET A 8 -7.39 13.09 9.44
CA MET A 8 -7.30 11.99 10.40
C MET A 8 -6.01 11.21 10.25
N GLU A 9 -5.62 10.87 9.03
CA GLU A 9 -4.42 10.07 8.77
C GLU A 9 -3.14 10.75 9.28
N PRO A 10 -2.83 12.02 8.94
CA PRO A 10 -1.68 12.72 9.50
C PRO A 10 -1.72 12.83 11.01
N PHE A 11 -2.89 13.13 11.59
CA PHE A 11 -3.05 13.24 13.03
C PHE A 11 -2.76 11.90 13.73
N CYS A 12 -3.37 10.81 13.29
CA CYS A 12 -3.15 9.47 13.87
C CYS A 12 -1.69 9.04 13.72
N THR A 13 -1.07 9.32 12.58
CA THR A 13 0.34 9.02 12.34
C THR A 13 1.24 9.81 13.30
N LYS A 14 0.99 11.10 13.49
CA LYS A 14 1.76 11.93 14.46
C LYS A 14 1.61 11.41 15.90
N VAL A 15 0.39 11.03 16.31
CA VAL A 15 0.15 10.42 17.63
C VAL A 15 0.90 9.11 17.79
N LEU A 16 0.84 8.23 16.76
CA LEU A 16 1.55 6.95 16.76
C LEU A 16 3.07 7.14 16.91
N LEU A 17 3.67 8.04 16.13
CA LEU A 17 5.11 8.33 16.20
C LEU A 17 5.52 8.86 17.58
N LYS A 18 4.69 9.70 18.21
CA LYS A 18 4.93 10.17 19.58
C LYS A 18 4.85 9.02 20.60
N ARG A 19 3.88 8.11 20.47
CA ARG A 19 3.75 6.93 21.34
C ARG A 19 4.95 5.99 21.18
N MET A 20 5.36 5.70 19.96
CA MET A 20 6.53 4.85 19.70
C MET A 20 7.79 5.42 20.34
N ARG A 21 7.98 6.75 20.24
CA ARG A 21 9.09 7.42 20.92
C ARG A 21 9.02 7.29 22.44
N LYS A 22 7.83 7.46 23.03
CA LYS A 22 7.61 7.26 24.49
C LYS A 22 8.02 5.85 24.93
N HIS A 23 7.78 4.85 24.08
CA HIS A 23 8.19 3.45 24.31
C HIS A 23 9.64 3.16 23.88
N LYS A 24 10.46 4.18 23.61
CA LYS A 24 11.86 4.05 23.17
C LYS A 24 12.05 3.30 21.84
N ILE A 25 11.00 3.23 21.02
CA ILE A 25 11.06 2.66 19.68
C ILE A 25 11.53 3.74 18.71
N ASN A 26 12.73 3.58 18.16
CA ASN A 26 13.28 4.52 17.20
C ASN A 26 12.88 4.14 15.76
N ILE A 27 12.09 4.99 15.14
CA ILE A 27 11.68 4.83 13.74
C ILE A 27 12.70 5.54 12.86
N ARG A 28 13.30 4.80 11.91
CA ARG A 28 14.24 5.33 10.91
C ARG A 28 13.54 5.67 9.58
N VAL A 29 12.63 4.82 9.14
CA VAL A 29 11.91 4.96 7.87
C VAL A 29 10.42 4.81 8.11
N LEU A 30 9.62 5.68 7.52
CA LEU A 30 8.17 5.59 7.46
C LEU A 30 7.74 5.51 5.99
N THR A 31 7.17 4.39 5.59
CA THR A 31 6.64 4.21 4.23
C THR A 31 5.13 4.37 4.23
N THR A 32 4.64 5.23 3.34
CA THR A 32 3.20 5.51 3.19
C THR A 32 2.80 5.55 1.72
N ASP A 33 1.51 5.54 1.48
CA ASP A 33 0.98 5.95 0.18
C ASP A 33 1.35 7.41 -0.11
N ARG A 34 1.36 7.78 -1.38
CA ARG A 34 1.62 9.16 -1.79
C ARG A 34 0.54 10.10 -1.26
N SER A 35 0.82 10.80 -0.16
CA SER A 35 -0.07 11.77 0.49
C SER A 35 0.67 13.08 0.74
N GLY A 36 0.16 14.18 0.16
CA GLY A 36 0.71 15.52 0.39
C GLY A 36 0.58 15.96 1.85
N ALA A 37 -0.51 15.57 2.51
CA ALA A 37 -0.76 15.91 3.91
C ALA A 37 0.24 15.20 4.85
N LEU A 38 0.53 13.92 4.59
CA LEU A 38 1.58 13.19 5.34
C LEU A 38 2.97 13.79 5.07
N LYS A 39 3.27 14.16 3.82
CA LYS A 39 4.55 14.80 3.48
C LYS A 39 4.78 16.09 4.28
N THR A 40 3.75 16.93 4.39
CA THR A 40 3.81 18.17 5.18
C THR A 40 3.97 17.85 6.67
N MET A 41 3.15 16.96 7.22
CA MET A 41 3.22 16.55 8.62
C MET A 41 4.61 15.98 8.97
N MET A 42 5.22 15.19 8.08
CA MET A 42 6.56 14.61 8.31
C MET A 42 7.67 15.67 8.35
N LYS A 43 7.54 16.76 7.57
CA LYS A 43 8.46 17.90 7.69
C LYS A 43 8.40 18.51 9.09
N ASP A 44 7.19 18.71 9.63
CA ASP A 44 7.00 19.27 10.97
C ASP A 44 7.54 18.32 12.05
N VAL A 45 7.27 17.02 11.93
CA VAL A 45 7.80 15.99 12.84
C VAL A 45 9.32 15.97 12.81
N ASN A 46 9.94 16.04 11.64
CA ASN A 46 11.40 16.02 11.53
C ASN A 46 12.02 17.30 12.08
N LYS A 47 11.39 18.47 11.90
CA LYS A 47 11.82 19.72 12.54
C LYS A 47 11.74 19.61 14.08
N GLU A 48 10.65 19.05 14.63
CA GLU A 48 10.55 18.77 16.08
C GLU A 48 11.67 17.83 16.56
N ARG A 49 12.03 16.81 15.76
CA ARG A 49 13.10 15.86 16.11
C ARG A 49 14.48 16.50 16.10
N GLU A 50 14.75 17.33 15.12
CA GLU A 50 16.01 18.08 15.00
C GLU A 50 16.25 18.97 16.21
N THR A 51 15.23 19.71 16.69
CA THR A 51 15.33 20.52 17.93
C THR A 51 15.62 19.69 19.18
N MET A 52 15.35 18.39 19.14
CA MET A 52 15.63 17.45 20.23
C MET A 52 16.95 16.68 20.07
N GLY A 53 17.73 16.95 19.02
CA GLY A 53 18.93 16.19 18.68
C GLY A 53 18.67 14.74 18.23
N ILE A 54 17.45 14.44 17.74
CA ILE A 54 17.05 13.10 17.31
C ILE A 54 17.13 13.03 15.78
N PRO A 55 17.74 11.99 15.19
CA PRO A 55 17.81 11.84 13.73
C PRO A 55 16.44 11.90 13.06
N PRO A 56 16.32 12.52 11.87
CA PRO A 56 15.07 12.60 11.13
C PRO A 56 14.59 11.22 10.71
N ILE A 57 13.27 11.11 10.50
CA ILE A 57 12.65 9.92 9.91
C ILE A 57 12.64 10.10 8.40
N VAL A 58 13.17 9.14 7.66
CA VAL A 58 13.03 9.11 6.19
C VAL A 58 11.58 8.82 5.84
N HIS A 59 10.92 9.75 5.16
CA HIS A 59 9.57 9.54 4.66
C HIS A 59 9.63 8.97 3.25
N ASN A 60 9.32 7.69 3.11
CA ASN A 60 9.38 6.95 1.86
C ASN A 60 7.97 6.74 1.29
N PHE A 61 7.84 6.79 -0.06
CA PHE A 61 6.59 6.47 -0.72
C PHE A 61 6.56 4.99 -1.14
N ASP A 62 5.36 4.42 -1.14
CA ASP A 62 5.15 3.02 -1.52
C ASP A 62 5.46 2.80 -3.01
N CYS A 63 6.47 1.96 -3.26
CA CYS A 63 6.92 1.58 -4.59
C CYS A 63 5.84 0.83 -5.38
N TRP A 64 5.01 0.01 -4.73
CA TRP A 64 3.95 -0.76 -5.39
C TRP A 64 2.84 0.16 -5.93
N HIS A 65 2.39 1.13 -5.14
CA HIS A 65 1.40 2.12 -5.55
C HIS A 65 1.92 3.00 -6.70
N PHE A 66 3.21 3.33 -6.70
CA PHE A 66 3.85 4.04 -7.80
C PHE A 66 3.79 3.20 -9.09
N CYS A 67 4.30 1.97 -9.07
CA CYS A 67 4.27 1.05 -10.22
C CYS A 67 2.85 0.82 -10.75
N LYS A 68 1.88 0.64 -9.85
CA LYS A 68 0.47 0.48 -10.19
C LYS A 68 -0.10 1.71 -10.89
N SER A 69 0.27 2.91 -10.45
CA SER A 69 -0.19 4.16 -11.06
C SER A 69 0.36 4.34 -12.47
N VAL A 70 1.64 4.05 -12.70
CA VAL A 70 2.26 4.07 -14.04
C VAL A 70 1.57 3.06 -14.96
N ALA A 71 1.40 1.81 -14.49
CA ALA A 71 0.74 0.76 -15.27
C ALA A 71 -0.70 1.14 -15.63
N LYS A 72 -1.45 1.76 -14.73
CA LYS A 72 -2.83 2.23 -14.99
C LYS A 72 -2.88 3.25 -16.12
N ASP A 73 -1.93 4.17 -16.18
CA ASP A 73 -1.89 5.17 -17.24
C ASP A 73 -1.46 4.56 -18.57
N LEU A 74 -0.52 3.60 -18.56
CA LEU A 74 -0.13 2.83 -19.74
C LEU A 74 -1.29 2.00 -20.29
N TRP A 75 -2.08 1.33 -19.42
CA TRP A 75 -3.27 0.59 -19.85
C TRP A 75 -4.32 1.50 -20.48
N LYS A 76 -4.50 2.72 -19.95
CA LYS A 76 -5.39 3.71 -20.57
C LYS A 76 -4.87 4.14 -21.94
N ALA A 77 -3.56 4.40 -22.05
CA ALA A 77 -2.94 4.81 -23.31
C ALA A 77 -2.99 3.69 -24.37
N ALA A 78 -2.78 2.44 -23.97
CA ALA A 78 -2.79 1.28 -24.86
C ALA A 78 -4.17 1.04 -25.55
N LYS A 79 -5.24 1.59 -25.01
CA LYS A 79 -6.58 1.55 -25.64
C LYS A 79 -6.70 2.46 -26.87
N LEU A 80 -5.79 3.41 -27.04
CA LEU A 80 -5.79 4.31 -28.20
C LEU A 80 -5.24 3.58 -29.42
N LYS A 81 -5.90 3.69 -30.59
CA LYS A 81 -5.57 2.99 -31.85
C LYS A 81 -4.09 3.09 -32.22
N LYS A 82 -3.45 4.25 -32.01
CA LYS A 82 -2.02 4.49 -32.33
C LYS A 82 -1.06 4.09 -31.21
N CYS A 83 -1.55 3.51 -30.11
CA CYS A 83 -0.77 3.17 -28.90
C CYS A 83 -0.90 1.70 -28.47
N ILE A 84 -1.54 0.84 -29.27
CA ILE A 84 -1.78 -0.59 -28.94
C ILE A 84 -0.47 -1.30 -28.56
N ALA A 85 0.63 -0.96 -29.23
CA ALA A 85 1.97 -1.51 -28.96
C ALA A 85 2.42 -1.33 -27.49
N LEU A 86 1.89 -0.33 -26.76
CA LEU A 86 2.20 -0.13 -25.35
C LEU A 86 1.76 -1.30 -24.46
N GLY A 87 0.70 -2.02 -24.85
CA GLY A 87 0.21 -3.16 -24.08
C GLY A 87 1.30 -4.21 -23.83
N ALA A 88 2.11 -4.51 -24.87
CA ALA A 88 3.21 -5.45 -24.76
C ALA A 88 4.36 -4.97 -23.83
N TRP A 89 4.49 -3.67 -23.65
CA TRP A 89 5.56 -3.08 -22.82
C TRP A 89 5.22 -2.96 -21.34
N ILE A 90 3.95 -2.98 -20.95
CA ILE A 90 3.52 -2.68 -19.55
C ILE A 90 4.22 -3.57 -18.52
N LYS A 91 4.31 -4.89 -18.78
CA LYS A 91 4.99 -5.82 -17.87
C LYS A 91 6.49 -5.48 -17.75
N SER A 92 7.14 -5.17 -18.86
CA SER A 92 8.58 -4.81 -18.88
C SER A 92 8.84 -3.48 -18.17
N VAL A 93 7.99 -2.47 -18.39
CA VAL A 93 8.07 -1.18 -17.68
C VAL A 93 7.97 -1.38 -16.17
N LYS A 94 7.00 -2.16 -15.71
CA LYS A 94 6.87 -2.48 -14.28
C LYS A 94 8.12 -3.17 -13.74
N ASN A 95 8.61 -4.20 -14.42
CA ASN A 95 9.80 -4.93 -13.99
C ASN A 95 11.03 -4.02 -13.94
N GLN A 96 11.20 -3.14 -14.91
CA GLN A 96 12.31 -2.19 -14.93
C GLN A 96 12.21 -1.17 -13.79
N ILE A 97 11.02 -0.68 -13.46
CA ILE A 97 10.83 0.21 -12.30
C ILE A 97 11.21 -0.53 -11.01
N TRP A 98 10.76 -1.78 -10.81
CA TRP A 98 11.14 -2.59 -9.64
C TRP A 98 12.65 -2.82 -9.59
N TYR A 99 13.27 -3.13 -10.72
CA TYR A 99 14.72 -3.30 -10.83
C TYR A 99 15.46 -2.02 -10.45
N ALA A 100 15.06 -0.87 -11.00
CA ALA A 100 15.65 0.42 -10.68
C ALA A 100 15.57 0.75 -9.19
N LEU A 101 14.39 0.55 -8.57
CA LEU A 101 14.17 0.75 -7.14
C LEU A 101 15.05 -0.16 -6.26
N GLY A 102 15.21 -1.43 -6.67
CA GLY A 102 16.06 -2.38 -5.94
C GLY A 102 17.56 -2.20 -6.14
N SER A 103 17.96 -1.51 -7.22
CA SER A 103 19.37 -1.38 -7.63
C SER A 103 19.96 0.01 -7.40
N CYS A 104 19.15 1.01 -7.01
CA CYS A 104 19.63 2.39 -6.85
C CYS A 104 20.47 2.59 -5.59
N ASN A 105 20.44 1.65 -4.63
CA ASN A 105 21.24 1.71 -3.39
C ASN A 105 21.17 3.07 -2.67
N GLY A 106 19.97 3.65 -2.57
CA GLY A 106 19.76 4.95 -1.94
C GLY A 106 20.08 6.17 -2.82
N ASN A 107 20.62 5.97 -4.04
CA ASN A 107 20.96 7.06 -4.95
C ASN A 107 19.75 7.47 -5.79
N ALA A 108 19.19 8.65 -5.50
CA ALA A 108 18.01 9.17 -6.19
C ALA A 108 18.31 9.56 -7.66
N GLU A 109 19.49 10.08 -7.96
CA GLU A 109 19.87 10.45 -9.33
C GLU A 109 19.97 9.22 -10.22
N LEU A 110 20.65 8.17 -9.72
CA LEU A 110 20.71 6.87 -10.42
C LEU A 110 19.29 6.29 -10.66
N LEU A 111 18.43 6.32 -9.64
CA LEU A 111 17.05 5.84 -9.76
C LEU A 111 16.28 6.59 -10.86
N ILE A 112 16.39 7.91 -10.88
CA ILE A 112 15.73 8.76 -11.88
C ILE A 112 16.25 8.44 -13.29
N GLU A 113 17.57 8.37 -13.48
CA GLU A 113 18.18 8.02 -14.77
C GLU A 113 17.72 6.64 -15.27
N MET A 114 17.70 5.62 -14.39
CA MET A 114 17.22 4.27 -14.73
C MET A 114 15.74 4.25 -15.12
N VAL A 115 14.91 5.04 -14.45
CA VAL A 115 13.48 5.11 -14.74
C VAL A 115 13.20 5.89 -16.02
N LEU A 116 13.92 6.99 -16.28
CA LEU A 116 13.80 7.75 -17.53
C LEU A 116 14.32 6.98 -18.74
N ALA A 117 15.35 6.16 -18.57
CA ALA A 117 15.90 5.30 -19.63
C ALA A 117 14.88 4.27 -20.16
N ILE A 118 13.77 4.00 -19.45
CA ILE A 118 12.73 3.06 -19.90
C ILE A 118 12.14 3.48 -21.26
N ALA A 119 11.87 4.77 -21.45
CA ALA A 119 11.31 5.28 -22.71
C ALA A 119 12.32 5.15 -23.86
N GLN A 120 13.60 5.36 -23.62
CA GLN A 120 14.68 5.19 -24.59
C GLN A 120 14.89 3.71 -24.92
N HIS A 121 14.95 2.85 -23.90
CA HIS A 121 15.01 1.40 -24.08
C HIS A 121 13.85 0.86 -24.92
N ALA A 122 12.64 1.35 -24.70
CA ALA A 122 11.48 0.94 -25.51
C ALA A 122 11.59 1.39 -26.99
N ALA A 123 12.46 2.31 -27.31
CA ALA A 123 12.78 2.76 -28.66
C ALA A 123 14.04 2.07 -29.25
N GLY A 124 14.62 1.09 -28.56
CA GLY A 124 15.84 0.38 -29.00
C GLY A 124 17.14 1.09 -28.69
N ILE A 125 17.09 2.13 -27.84
CA ILE A 125 18.28 2.88 -27.38
C ILE A 125 18.72 2.30 -26.05
N HIS A 126 19.97 1.75 -26.00
CA HIS A 126 20.48 1.03 -24.82
C HIS A 126 21.70 1.70 -24.20
N THR A 127 22.22 2.77 -24.80
CA THR A 127 23.33 3.58 -24.29
C THR A 127 22.87 5.01 -24.03
N PHE A 128 23.29 5.57 -22.91
CA PHE A 128 22.83 6.87 -22.39
C PHE A 128 24.02 7.73 -22.03
N PRO A 129 24.80 8.25 -23.00
CA PRO A 129 26.06 8.95 -22.76
C PRO A 129 25.89 10.21 -21.90
N ASP A 130 24.72 10.86 -22.01
CA ASP A 130 24.42 12.08 -21.27
C ASP A 130 24.05 11.83 -19.77
N ASN A 131 23.74 10.61 -19.42
CA ASN A 131 23.47 10.26 -18.01
C ASN A 131 24.78 10.26 -17.20
N LYS A 132 24.70 10.63 -15.93
CA LYS A 132 25.85 10.62 -15.02
C LYS A 132 26.14 9.23 -14.45
N HIS A 133 25.11 8.52 -14.03
CA HIS A 133 25.22 7.26 -13.27
C HIS A 133 24.81 6.02 -14.09
N PHE A 134 23.82 6.12 -14.95
CA PHE A 134 23.28 5.01 -15.75
C PHE A 134 23.64 5.16 -17.24
N LYS A 135 24.83 4.72 -17.61
CA LYS A 135 25.39 4.90 -18.96
C LYS A 135 24.86 3.93 -20.01
N ALA A 136 24.40 2.74 -19.60
CA ALA A 136 23.88 1.71 -20.48
C ALA A 136 22.93 0.76 -19.75
N CYS A 137 22.11 0.04 -20.51
CA CYS A 137 21.29 -1.04 -19.97
C CYS A 137 22.14 -2.18 -19.41
N HIS A 138 21.70 -2.81 -18.32
CA HIS A 138 22.42 -3.89 -17.65
C HIS A 138 22.15 -5.30 -18.23
N HIS A 139 21.35 -5.41 -19.30
CA HIS A 139 21.15 -6.68 -19.99
C HIS A 139 22.22 -6.90 -21.08
N GLY A 140 22.48 -8.15 -21.40
CA GLY A 140 23.32 -8.54 -22.53
C GLY A 140 22.66 -8.27 -23.90
N PRO A 141 23.31 -8.72 -25.00
CA PRO A 141 22.74 -8.58 -26.32
C PRO A 141 21.34 -9.15 -26.44
N LEU A 142 20.43 -8.41 -27.04
CA LEU A 142 19.06 -8.85 -27.29
C LEU A 142 19.06 -9.72 -28.58
N GLY A 143 19.14 -11.04 -28.40
CA GLY A 143 19.04 -12.01 -29.51
C GLY A 143 17.63 -12.59 -29.62
N GLY A 144 17.34 -13.15 -30.82
CA GLY A 144 16.10 -13.90 -31.08
C GLY A 144 14.92 -13.07 -31.59
N VAL A 145 13.79 -13.77 -31.83
CA VAL A 145 12.54 -13.16 -32.27
C VAL A 145 11.93 -12.34 -31.12
N ARG A 146 11.61 -11.10 -31.38
CA ARG A 146 11.01 -10.19 -30.38
C ARG A 146 9.50 -10.25 -30.41
N ASP A 147 8.92 -10.47 -29.23
CA ASP A 147 7.47 -10.40 -29.02
C ASP A 147 6.94 -8.95 -28.92
N LYS A 148 7.85 -7.96 -28.81
CA LYS A 148 7.49 -6.57 -28.54
C LYS A 148 8.06 -5.66 -29.62
N PRO A 149 7.20 -4.91 -30.33
CA PRO A 149 7.68 -3.95 -31.31
C PRO A 149 8.40 -2.79 -30.64
N TRP A 150 9.51 -2.33 -31.23
CA TRP A 150 10.15 -1.09 -30.81
C TRP A 150 9.24 0.10 -31.06
N LEU A 151 9.22 1.05 -30.13
CA LEU A 151 8.48 2.29 -30.28
C LEU A 151 9.33 3.30 -31.04
N LYS A 152 8.78 3.91 -32.08
CA LYS A 152 9.48 5.02 -32.77
C LYS A 152 9.54 6.23 -31.86
N VAL A 153 10.74 6.78 -31.60
CA VAL A 153 10.93 8.03 -30.86
C VAL A 153 10.03 9.13 -31.42
N GLY A 154 9.39 9.88 -30.57
CA GLY A 154 8.45 10.95 -30.95
C GLY A 154 7.07 10.49 -31.40
N SER A 155 6.84 9.18 -31.59
CA SER A 155 5.49 8.65 -31.86
C SER A 155 4.54 8.88 -30.68
N LEU A 156 3.23 8.81 -30.96
CA LEU A 156 2.24 8.98 -29.88
C LEU A 156 2.42 7.93 -28.78
N ALA A 157 2.69 6.68 -29.12
CA ALA A 157 2.95 5.62 -28.17
C ALA A 157 4.16 5.92 -27.27
N TRP A 158 5.28 6.33 -27.88
CA TRP A 158 6.48 6.71 -27.14
C TRP A 158 6.22 7.92 -26.20
N LYS A 159 5.57 8.98 -26.72
CA LYS A 159 5.20 10.15 -25.91
C LYS A 159 4.29 9.78 -24.73
N LYS A 160 3.35 8.86 -24.93
CA LYS A 160 2.47 8.36 -23.85
C LYS A 160 3.22 7.52 -22.83
N LEU A 161 4.23 6.75 -23.25
CA LEU A 161 5.11 6.04 -22.32
C LEU A 161 5.91 7.02 -21.47
N ASP A 162 6.59 7.97 -22.11
CA ASP A 162 7.38 8.99 -21.40
C ASP A 162 6.50 9.81 -20.44
N GLN A 163 5.31 10.23 -20.88
CA GLN A 163 4.34 10.93 -20.04
C GLN A 163 3.88 10.08 -18.84
N ALA A 164 3.66 8.78 -19.02
CA ALA A 164 3.26 7.90 -17.94
C ALA A 164 4.38 7.72 -16.90
N ILE A 165 5.62 7.69 -17.34
CA ILE A 165 6.79 7.61 -16.47
C ILE A 165 6.99 8.91 -15.68
N ARG A 166 6.98 10.06 -16.37
CA ARG A 166 7.23 11.38 -15.77
C ARG A 166 6.08 11.87 -14.89
N GLY A 167 4.85 11.55 -15.26
CA GLY A 167 3.66 12.15 -14.68
C GLY A 167 3.46 13.60 -15.15
N VAL A 168 2.39 14.23 -14.65
CA VAL A 168 2.10 15.63 -14.96
C VAL A 168 3.14 16.56 -14.35
N LYS A 169 3.78 17.41 -15.15
CA LYS A 169 4.84 18.34 -14.71
C LYS A 169 5.97 17.65 -13.92
N ASP A 170 6.38 16.47 -14.38
CA ASP A 170 7.42 15.65 -13.75
C ASP A 170 7.12 15.26 -12.29
N SER A 171 5.84 15.18 -11.93
CA SER A 171 5.43 14.90 -10.56
C SER A 171 5.94 13.54 -10.06
N ARG A 172 5.98 12.52 -10.92
CA ARG A 172 6.48 11.20 -10.57
C ARG A 172 7.99 11.17 -10.42
N ILE A 173 8.71 11.94 -11.23
CA ILE A 173 10.17 12.07 -11.10
C ILE A 173 10.53 12.70 -9.75
N LYS A 174 9.77 13.73 -9.33
CA LYS A 174 9.94 14.34 -8.00
C LYS A 174 9.63 13.36 -6.86
N ASP A 175 8.70 12.44 -7.06
CA ASP A 175 8.35 11.41 -6.07
C ASP A 175 9.45 10.35 -5.90
N LEU A 176 10.25 10.06 -6.95
CA LEU A 176 11.33 9.07 -6.91
C LEU A 176 12.39 9.39 -5.83
N HIS A 177 12.62 10.67 -5.53
CA HIS A 177 13.48 11.06 -4.42
C HIS A 177 13.04 10.51 -3.05
N GLN A 178 11.76 10.14 -2.92
CA GLN A 178 11.19 9.56 -1.70
C GLN A 178 10.94 8.03 -1.82
N MET A 179 11.67 7.33 -2.71
CA MET A 179 11.50 5.90 -2.95
C MET A 179 12.82 5.13 -2.93
N THR A 180 13.91 5.79 -2.56
CA THR A 180 15.25 5.23 -2.61
C THR A 180 15.50 4.10 -1.61
N GLU A 181 14.68 3.98 -0.56
CA GLU A 181 14.78 2.94 0.47
C GLU A 181 14.18 1.59 0.03
N PHE A 182 13.62 1.49 -1.17
CA PHE A 182 12.98 0.28 -1.70
C PHE A 182 12.04 -0.40 -0.69
N GLN A 183 11.16 0.38 -0.07
CA GLN A 183 10.19 -0.12 0.89
C GLN A 183 8.78 -0.12 0.29
N HIS A 184 7.95 -1.06 0.73
CA HIS A 184 6.57 -1.19 0.28
C HIS A 184 5.64 -1.59 1.44
N THR A 185 4.36 -1.28 1.31
CA THR A 185 3.34 -1.49 2.36
C THR A 185 2.66 -2.87 2.32
N SER A 186 3.18 -3.84 1.56
CA SER A 186 2.54 -5.15 1.39
C SER A 186 2.35 -5.93 2.71
N ARG A 187 3.23 -5.71 3.71
CA ARG A 187 3.05 -6.30 5.05
C ARG A 187 1.82 -5.70 5.76
N ASN A 188 1.57 -4.40 5.58
CA ASN A 188 0.37 -3.75 6.09
C ASN A 188 -0.87 -4.27 5.39
N GLU A 189 -0.81 -4.54 4.07
CA GLU A 189 -1.92 -5.16 3.34
C GLU A 189 -2.24 -6.57 3.87
N GLN A 190 -1.23 -7.36 4.23
CA GLN A 190 -1.43 -8.66 4.88
C GLN A 190 -2.14 -8.51 6.22
N LEU A 191 -1.72 -7.57 7.07
CA LEU A 191 -2.40 -7.26 8.33
C LEU A 191 -3.84 -6.78 8.08
N HIS A 192 -4.05 -5.91 7.08
CA HIS A 192 -5.38 -5.45 6.71
C HIS A 192 -6.29 -6.58 6.22
N ASN A 193 -5.76 -7.60 5.55
CA ASN A 193 -6.53 -8.77 5.16
C ASN A 193 -6.98 -9.57 6.39
N VAL A 194 -6.11 -9.75 7.39
CA VAL A 194 -6.50 -10.37 8.67
C VAL A 194 -7.52 -9.48 9.38
N HIS A 195 -7.32 -8.16 9.42
CA HIS A 195 -8.24 -7.21 10.02
C HIS A 195 -9.64 -7.26 9.39
N ASN A 196 -9.73 -7.38 8.07
CA ASN A 196 -11.01 -7.51 7.37
C ASN A 196 -11.79 -8.78 7.75
N THR A 197 -11.13 -9.82 8.25
CA THR A 197 -11.80 -11.02 8.78
C THR A 197 -12.53 -10.71 10.08
N TYR A 198 -11.97 -9.89 10.94
CA TYR A 198 -12.54 -9.50 12.23
C TYR A 198 -13.41 -8.25 12.14
N MET A 199 -13.04 -7.30 11.26
CA MET A 199 -13.72 -6.01 11.05
C MET A 199 -13.95 -5.77 9.55
N PRO A 200 -14.98 -6.38 8.94
CA PRO A 200 -15.34 -6.13 7.55
C PRO A 200 -15.66 -4.64 7.32
N LYS A 201 -15.11 -4.08 6.23
CA LYS A 201 -15.20 -2.64 5.92
C LYS A 201 -16.63 -2.09 5.76
N HIS A 202 -17.58 -2.96 5.43
CA HIS A 202 -18.99 -2.60 5.22
C HIS A 202 -19.83 -2.65 6.50
N THR A 203 -19.24 -3.10 7.63
CA THR A 203 -19.93 -3.22 8.91
C THR A 203 -19.39 -2.18 9.88
N PHE A 204 -20.31 -1.44 10.51
CA PHE A 204 -19.96 -0.51 11.59
C PHE A 204 -19.89 -1.24 12.92
N PHE A 205 -18.84 -1.01 13.66
CA PHE A 205 -18.65 -1.50 15.02
C PHE A 205 -18.49 -0.32 15.98
N GLY A 206 -19.18 -0.39 17.12
CA GLY A 206 -18.98 0.58 18.20
C GLY A 206 -17.57 0.51 18.79
N PRO A 207 -17.11 1.57 19.51
CA PRO A 207 -15.73 1.64 20.00
C PRO A 207 -15.28 0.43 20.85
N PRO A 208 -16.06 -0.13 21.77
CA PRO A 208 -15.65 -1.32 22.53
C PRO A 208 -15.45 -2.54 21.62
N GLN A 209 -16.41 -2.79 20.71
CA GLN A 209 -16.33 -3.91 19.78
C GLN A 209 -15.15 -3.76 18.80
N ALA A 210 -14.90 -2.54 18.31
CA ALA A 210 -13.77 -2.26 17.43
C ALA A 210 -12.44 -2.54 18.12
N ARG A 211 -12.29 -2.22 19.40
CA ARG A 211 -11.08 -2.52 20.20
C ARG A 211 -10.84 -4.01 20.31
N VAL A 212 -11.85 -4.77 20.75
CA VAL A 212 -11.73 -6.23 20.90
C VAL A 212 -11.35 -6.86 19.56
N ARG A 213 -12.06 -6.52 18.49
CA ARG A 213 -11.79 -7.05 17.14
C ARG A 213 -10.41 -6.68 16.62
N SER A 214 -9.95 -5.46 16.90
CA SER A 214 -8.58 -5.05 16.58
C SER A 214 -7.53 -5.83 17.37
N ALA A 215 -7.77 -6.09 18.65
CA ALA A 215 -6.89 -6.92 19.47
C ALA A 215 -6.82 -8.36 18.94
N LEU A 216 -7.97 -8.98 18.62
CA LEU A 216 -8.00 -10.31 17.98
C LEU A 216 -7.26 -10.35 16.65
N THR A 217 -7.35 -9.27 15.84
CA THR A 217 -6.57 -9.14 14.60
C THR A 217 -5.07 -9.20 14.88
N VAL A 218 -4.60 -8.45 15.88
CA VAL A 218 -3.16 -8.40 16.22
C VAL A 218 -2.68 -9.75 16.72
N ILE A 219 -3.45 -10.41 17.57
CA ILE A 219 -3.11 -11.75 18.09
C ILE A 219 -3.03 -12.75 16.95
N ASP A 220 -4.08 -12.83 16.09
CA ASP A 220 -4.08 -13.75 14.93
C ASP A 220 -2.89 -13.48 14.00
N HIS A 221 -2.60 -12.21 13.71
CA HIS A 221 -1.46 -11.83 12.88
C HIS A 221 -0.14 -12.27 13.51
N ASN A 222 0.10 -11.94 14.77
CA ASN A 222 1.35 -12.25 15.46
C ASN A 222 1.60 -13.76 15.57
N CYS A 223 0.55 -14.54 15.84
CA CYS A 223 0.65 -16.00 15.91
C CYS A 223 0.90 -16.66 14.55
N ASN A 224 0.57 -15.96 13.43
CA ASN A 224 0.51 -16.59 12.12
C ASN A 224 1.39 -15.94 11.04
N VAL A 225 2.00 -14.77 11.26
CA VAL A 225 2.75 -14.02 10.24
C VAL A 225 4.00 -14.78 9.77
N ASN A 226 4.70 -15.46 10.67
CA ASN A 226 5.96 -16.13 10.41
C ASN A 226 5.81 -17.66 10.26
N ARG A 227 4.61 -18.15 9.89
CA ARG A 227 4.44 -19.61 9.68
C ARG A 227 5.42 -20.11 8.64
N PRO A 228 6.17 -21.19 8.94
CA PRO A 228 7.11 -21.80 8.00
C PRO A 228 6.37 -22.43 6.80
N ALA A 229 7.11 -22.73 5.76
CA ALA A 229 6.61 -23.56 4.67
C ALA A 229 6.39 -24.99 5.18
N LYS A 230 5.26 -25.58 4.78
CA LYS A 230 4.96 -27.00 5.06
C LYS A 230 5.96 -27.87 4.31
N ARG A 231 6.45 -28.91 5.01
CA ARG A 231 7.32 -29.92 4.43
C ARG A 231 6.59 -31.25 4.38
N ASP A 232 6.94 -32.06 3.41
CA ASP A 232 6.50 -33.47 3.31
C ASP A 232 7.33 -34.40 4.20
N GLN A 233 7.13 -35.73 4.04
CA GLN A 233 7.81 -36.74 4.83
C GLN A 233 9.32 -36.82 4.52
N ASP A 234 9.74 -36.42 3.32
CA ASP A 234 11.13 -36.40 2.85
C ASP A 234 11.85 -35.09 3.22
N GLY A 235 11.14 -34.14 3.81
CA GLY A 235 11.66 -32.84 4.22
C GLY A 235 11.59 -31.77 3.15
N ASP A 236 11.00 -32.04 1.98
CA ASP A 236 10.87 -31.14 0.87
C ASP A 236 9.69 -30.17 1.07
N VAL A 237 9.84 -28.92 0.52
CA VAL A 237 8.80 -27.91 0.63
C VAL A 237 7.60 -28.28 -0.25
N CYS A 238 6.40 -28.32 0.34
CA CYS A 238 5.16 -28.51 -0.39
C CYS A 238 4.78 -27.24 -1.16
N TYR A 239 4.35 -27.40 -2.41
CA TYR A 239 3.92 -26.29 -3.27
C TYR A 239 2.49 -26.46 -3.75
N ASP A 240 1.74 -25.34 -3.76
CA ASP A 240 0.50 -25.18 -4.51
C ASP A 240 0.80 -24.60 -5.89
N TYR A 241 0.15 -25.16 -6.91
CA TYR A 241 0.30 -24.74 -8.29
C TYR A 241 -0.98 -24.03 -8.77
N ALA A 242 -0.85 -22.78 -9.15
CA ALA A 242 -1.95 -22.01 -9.69
C ALA A 242 -1.63 -21.58 -11.13
N LEU A 243 -2.62 -21.72 -12.01
CA LEU A 243 -2.52 -21.20 -13.37
C LEU A 243 -2.41 -19.67 -13.29
N SER A 244 -1.46 -19.09 -14.02
CA SER A 244 -1.32 -17.64 -14.10
C SER A 244 -2.57 -17.02 -14.75
N ARG A 245 -2.81 -15.73 -14.50
CA ARG A 245 -3.99 -15.05 -15.04
C ARG A 245 -4.04 -14.97 -16.57
N ASP A 246 -2.90 -15.12 -17.22
CA ASP A 246 -2.79 -15.19 -18.68
C ASP A 246 -3.14 -16.57 -19.25
N GLY A 247 -3.33 -17.57 -18.39
CA GLY A 247 -3.72 -18.92 -18.78
C GLY A 247 -2.60 -19.76 -19.41
N HIS A 248 -1.37 -19.26 -19.48
CA HIS A 248 -0.28 -19.91 -20.23
C HIS A 248 0.81 -20.54 -19.35
N THR A 249 0.91 -20.15 -18.09
CA THR A 249 1.98 -20.63 -17.21
C THR A 249 1.44 -21.00 -15.84
N TYR A 250 2.07 -21.99 -15.19
CA TYR A 250 1.83 -22.28 -13.78
C TYR A 250 2.80 -21.50 -12.90
N THR A 251 2.29 -21.03 -11.78
CA THR A 251 3.10 -20.46 -10.70
C THR A 251 3.05 -21.35 -9.48
N ALA A 252 4.19 -21.70 -8.90
CA ALA A 252 4.30 -22.45 -7.67
C ALA A 252 4.37 -21.48 -6.48
N LYS A 253 3.60 -21.78 -5.42
CA LYS A 253 3.64 -21.04 -4.15
C LYS A 253 3.87 -22.02 -3.02
N PRO A 254 4.81 -21.78 -2.11
CA PRO A 254 4.99 -22.63 -0.93
C PRO A 254 3.70 -22.66 -0.10
N VAL A 255 3.23 -23.86 0.21
CA VAL A 255 2.16 -24.06 1.18
C VAL A 255 2.72 -23.77 2.56
N LYS A 256 2.01 -22.99 3.36
CA LYS A 256 2.42 -22.71 4.74
C LYS A 256 1.81 -23.75 5.69
N GLU A 257 2.49 -23.98 6.81
CA GLU A 257 1.94 -24.77 7.91
C GLU A 257 0.55 -24.28 8.33
N ALA A 258 -0.22 -25.13 8.98
CA ALA A 258 -1.55 -24.81 9.48
C ALA A 258 -1.51 -23.57 10.37
N LYS A 259 -2.62 -22.81 10.40
CA LYS A 259 -2.74 -21.65 11.27
C LYS A 259 -2.75 -22.10 12.74
N ASN A 260 -1.99 -21.41 13.58
CA ASN A 260 -2.13 -21.52 15.02
C ASN A 260 -3.40 -20.80 15.47
N THR A 261 -4.35 -21.59 16.00
CA THR A 261 -5.63 -21.10 16.52
C THR A 261 -5.80 -21.40 18.03
N LEU A 262 -4.79 -21.96 18.71
CA LEU A 262 -4.84 -22.31 20.12
C LEU A 262 -5.14 -21.12 21.04
N TRP A 263 -4.64 -19.96 20.68
CA TRP A 263 -4.92 -18.71 21.39
C TRP A 263 -6.41 -18.40 21.56
N ARG A 264 -7.27 -18.91 20.64
CA ARG A 264 -8.72 -18.72 20.73
C ARG A 264 -9.31 -19.50 21.90
N TRP A 265 -8.84 -20.71 22.07
CA TRP A 265 -9.25 -21.55 23.20
C TRP A 265 -8.78 -20.96 24.54
N GLN A 266 -7.56 -20.48 24.63
CA GLN A 266 -7.02 -19.83 25.80
C GLN A 266 -7.88 -18.61 26.22
N ILE A 267 -8.24 -17.75 25.26
CA ILE A 267 -9.14 -16.61 25.54
C ILE A 267 -10.52 -17.10 26.02
N MET A 268 -11.06 -18.14 25.36
CA MET A 268 -12.38 -18.68 25.77
C MET A 268 -12.35 -19.27 27.16
N GLU A 269 -11.30 -19.99 27.53
CA GLU A 269 -11.11 -20.52 28.88
C GLU A 269 -11.05 -19.39 29.92
N GLU A 270 -10.28 -18.35 29.66
CA GLU A 270 -10.20 -17.17 30.53
C GLU A 270 -11.56 -16.46 30.68
N VAL A 271 -12.31 -16.31 29.60
CA VAL A 271 -13.66 -15.71 29.62
C VAL A 271 -14.62 -16.56 30.41
N VAL A 272 -14.64 -17.88 30.22
CA VAL A 272 -15.50 -18.81 30.96
C VAL A 272 -15.17 -18.77 32.43
N GLU A 273 -13.89 -18.77 32.80
CA GLU A 273 -13.47 -18.70 34.19
C GLU A 273 -13.84 -17.37 34.85
N ALA A 274 -13.65 -16.25 34.15
CA ALA A 274 -14.04 -14.93 34.60
C ALA A 274 -15.57 -14.84 34.87
N VAL A 275 -16.38 -15.40 33.98
CA VAL A 275 -17.84 -15.47 34.13
C VAL A 275 -18.21 -16.36 35.33
N ARG A 276 -17.56 -17.52 35.47
CA ARG A 276 -17.82 -18.46 36.59
C ARG A 276 -17.48 -17.89 37.98
N THR A 277 -16.39 -17.13 38.04
CA THR A 277 -15.90 -16.53 39.32
C THR A 277 -16.48 -15.17 39.58
N GLY A 278 -17.23 -14.57 38.65
CA GLY A 278 -17.73 -13.20 38.78
C GLY A 278 -16.60 -12.16 38.80
N THR A 279 -15.39 -12.56 38.33
CA THR A 279 -14.21 -11.70 38.33
C THR A 279 -14.31 -10.75 37.14
N GLU A 280 -14.47 -9.45 37.40
CA GLU A 280 -14.32 -8.46 36.35
C GLU A 280 -12.86 -8.49 35.84
N PRO A 281 -12.64 -8.47 34.51
CA PRO A 281 -11.30 -8.43 33.98
C PRO A 281 -10.57 -7.18 34.49
N SER A 282 -9.41 -7.39 35.10
CA SER A 282 -8.59 -6.34 35.74
C SER A 282 -7.94 -5.37 34.71
N VAL A 283 -8.23 -5.54 33.42
CA VAL A 283 -7.75 -4.67 32.38
C VAL A 283 -8.55 -3.37 32.40
N GLN A 284 -8.03 -2.37 33.09
CA GLN A 284 -8.44 -1.00 32.84
C GLN A 284 -8.18 -0.70 31.37
N VAL A 285 -9.25 -0.72 30.58
CA VAL A 285 -9.19 -0.24 29.19
C VAL A 285 -8.80 1.23 29.28
N PRO A 286 -7.61 1.64 28.82
CA PRO A 286 -7.25 3.05 28.87
C PRO A 286 -8.39 3.83 28.21
N THR A 287 -9.02 4.71 28.96
CA THR A 287 -9.96 5.69 28.42
C THR A 287 -9.11 6.64 27.60
N ASP A 288 -8.95 6.29 26.33
CA ASP A 288 -8.16 7.06 25.40
C ASP A 288 -8.99 8.30 25.06
N ASP A 289 -8.77 9.40 25.74
CA ASP A 289 -9.45 10.68 25.47
C ASP A 289 -9.32 11.09 24.01
N HIS A 290 -8.30 10.57 23.32
CA HIS A 290 -8.16 10.75 21.88
C HIS A 290 -9.29 10.09 21.04
N LEU A 291 -9.94 9.03 21.53
CA LEU A 291 -11.08 8.42 20.82
C LEU A 291 -12.35 9.28 20.90
N LYS A 292 -12.51 10.08 21.95
CA LYS A 292 -13.60 11.05 22.07
C LYS A 292 -13.53 12.12 20.98
N VAL A 293 -12.33 12.42 20.46
CA VAL A 293 -12.11 13.42 19.40
C VAL A 293 -12.69 12.99 18.05
N PHE A 294 -12.84 11.69 17.81
CA PHE A 294 -13.36 11.15 16.53
C PHE A 294 -14.83 10.78 16.59
N ALA A 295 -15.43 10.70 17.78
CA ALA A 295 -16.86 10.45 17.93
C ALA A 295 -17.62 11.74 17.58
N ARG A 296 -18.27 11.77 16.41
CA ARG A 296 -19.28 12.79 16.14
C ARG A 296 -20.41 12.63 17.18
N PRO A 297 -20.81 13.68 17.90
CA PRO A 297 -21.98 13.60 18.74
C PRO A 297 -23.17 13.17 17.88
N LYS A 298 -23.84 12.08 18.26
CA LYS A 298 -25.08 11.69 17.62
C LYS A 298 -26.12 12.77 17.94
N PRO A 299 -26.89 13.25 16.96
CA PRO A 299 -28.01 14.14 17.27
C PRO A 299 -28.93 13.43 18.28
N SER A 300 -29.32 14.13 19.32
CA SER A 300 -30.18 13.59 20.41
C SER A 300 -31.57 13.19 19.91
N ILE A 301 -32.01 13.80 18.81
CA ILE A 301 -33.30 13.54 18.15
C ILE A 301 -33.03 13.40 16.65
N VAL A 302 -33.47 12.27 16.07
CA VAL A 302 -33.42 12.04 14.63
C VAL A 302 -34.84 12.09 14.09
N ASP A 303 -35.16 13.13 13.31
CA ASP A 303 -36.37 13.10 12.50
C ASP A 303 -36.21 12.09 11.37
N LYS A 304 -36.76 10.89 11.59
CA LYS A 304 -36.68 9.79 10.63
C LYS A 304 -37.32 10.13 9.28
N ALA A 305 -38.41 10.91 9.29
CA ALA A 305 -39.11 11.30 8.08
C ALA A 305 -38.28 12.25 7.23
N ALA A 306 -37.65 13.25 7.85
CA ALA A 306 -36.74 14.18 7.17
C ALA A 306 -35.51 13.45 6.59
N VAL A 307 -34.92 12.49 7.32
CA VAL A 307 -33.78 11.68 6.83
C VAL A 307 -34.19 10.84 5.63
N VAL A 308 -35.37 10.19 5.66
CA VAL A 308 -35.89 9.41 4.54
C VAL A 308 -36.15 10.30 3.33
N ALA A 309 -36.78 11.46 3.52
CA ALA A 309 -37.02 12.43 2.43
C ALA A 309 -35.72 12.93 1.79
N ALA A 310 -34.72 13.29 2.61
CA ALA A 310 -33.40 13.72 2.11
C ALA A 310 -32.65 12.59 1.38
N THR A 311 -32.80 11.33 1.83
CA THR A 311 -32.18 10.17 1.16
C THR A 311 -32.85 9.92 -0.19
N LYS A 312 -34.17 9.98 -0.28
CA LYS A 312 -34.92 9.85 -1.53
C LYS A 312 -34.59 10.97 -2.51
N ALA A 313 -34.45 12.21 -2.03
CA ALA A 313 -34.07 13.34 -2.87
C ALA A 313 -32.66 13.22 -3.48
N ARG A 314 -31.72 12.53 -2.80
CA ARG A 314 -30.35 12.27 -3.29
C ARG A 314 -30.24 11.03 -4.16
N SER A 315 -31.28 10.18 -4.19
CA SER A 315 -31.26 8.94 -5.00
C SER A 315 -31.24 9.29 -6.49
N ARG A 316 -30.29 8.67 -7.22
CA ARG A 316 -30.24 8.73 -8.69
C ARG A 316 -31.38 7.94 -9.34
N PHE A 317 -32.03 7.06 -8.61
CA PHE A 317 -33.21 6.33 -9.02
C PHE A 317 -34.45 7.09 -8.55
N ARG A 318 -34.82 8.15 -9.29
CA ARG A 318 -36.15 8.75 -9.15
C ARG A 318 -37.14 7.77 -9.78
N ASP A 319 -38.18 7.43 -9.05
CA ASP A 319 -39.30 6.66 -9.57
C ASP A 319 -39.78 7.29 -10.89
N GLN A 320 -39.58 6.60 -11.99
CA GLN A 320 -40.15 6.96 -13.30
C GLN A 320 -41.65 6.67 -13.41
N SER A 321 -42.30 6.30 -12.31
CA SER A 321 -43.74 5.93 -12.27
C SER A 321 -44.70 7.12 -12.09
N LYS A 322 -44.20 8.38 -12.25
CA LYS A 322 -45.03 9.58 -12.27
C LYS A 322 -44.64 10.51 -13.41
N GLN A 323 -44.81 10.09 -14.64
CA GLN A 323 -45.07 10.90 -15.82
C GLN A 323 -46.23 10.30 -16.58
#